data_7f1c370f7c24a498ab3bcf09497b1652
#
_entry.id   7f1c370f7c24a498ab3bcf09497b1652
#
_cell.length_a   1.000
_cell.length_b   1.000
_cell.length_c   1.000
_cell.angle_alpha   90.00
_cell.angle_beta   90.00
_cell.angle_gamma   90.00
#
_symmetry.space_group_name_H-M   'P 1'
#
loop_
_entity.id
_entity.type
_entity.pdbx_description
1 polymer ?
#
loop_
_entity_poly.entity_id
_entity_poly.type
_entity_poly.pdbx_seq_one_letter_code
_entity_poly.pdbx_strand_id
1 'polypeptide(L)'
;MEYALDRVLSVAGTDAVDGKVLFLADQIVDPSLSFSSETEDIVDAMNNVVMVLENGRGATFSASNAFFNTQILAAQVGGEVTSGATEITKYDILTLGEGGKAKLSATAKGTDAKIYALAKDGSLTTAEAVDGTISSGEITVADGTKGSKVLVVYTAEIDADEKISAFADAKNKLMNVTAEVLLKELCNEELYYAYIIMRGKLSGEAEWGMTRDGNHAFELRCFPEYCGDKKLVDVVIVKG
;
A
#
# COMPACT_ATOMS: atom_id res chain seq x y z
N MET A 1 34.68 -2.36 16.93
CA MET A 1 34.45 -2.38 15.50
C MET A 1 33.42 -1.32 15.19
N GLU A 2 33.68 -0.48 14.22
CA GLU A 2 32.76 0.57 13.77
C GLU A 2 32.32 0.24 12.34
N TYR A 3 31.01 0.29 12.11
CA TYR A 3 30.43 -0.05 10.83
C TYR A 3 29.72 1.15 10.23
N ALA A 4 29.87 1.35 8.94
CA ALA A 4 29.04 2.24 8.17
C ALA A 4 27.93 1.44 7.47
N LEU A 5 26.72 1.98 7.45
CA LEU A 5 25.65 1.43 6.65
C LEU A 5 25.97 1.66 5.16
N ASP A 6 26.04 0.58 4.37
CA ASP A 6 26.15 0.69 2.92
C ASP A 6 24.74 0.81 2.32
N ARG A 7 23.89 -0.18 2.54
CA ARG A 7 22.50 -0.18 2.07
C ARG A 7 21.65 -1.22 2.78
N VAL A 8 20.33 -1.03 2.72
CA VAL A 8 19.35 -2.09 3.05
C VAL A 8 19.09 -2.90 1.78
N LEU A 9 19.26 -4.22 1.87
CA LEU A 9 19.10 -5.14 0.74
C LEU A 9 17.64 -5.53 0.56
N SER A 10 16.99 -5.88 1.66
CA SER A 10 15.59 -6.30 1.64
C SER A 10 14.91 -6.14 2.99
N VAL A 11 13.59 -6.05 2.98
CA VAL A 11 12.74 -6.12 4.18
C VAL A 11 11.62 -7.11 3.88
N ALA A 12 11.53 -8.15 4.68
CA ALA A 12 10.50 -9.18 4.55
C ALA A 12 9.65 -9.26 5.82
N GLY A 13 8.33 -9.32 5.64
CA GLY A 13 7.36 -9.51 6.72
C GLY A 13 6.66 -10.85 6.61
N THR A 14 6.58 -11.60 7.71
CA THR A 14 5.85 -12.86 7.81
C THR A 14 4.80 -12.79 8.91
N ASP A 15 3.66 -13.43 8.72
CA ASP A 15 2.64 -13.54 9.76
C ASP A 15 3.23 -14.25 10.99
N ALA A 16 3.06 -13.65 12.16
CA ALA A 16 3.61 -14.19 13.41
C ALA A 16 2.93 -15.48 13.90
N VAL A 17 1.78 -15.85 13.30
CA VAL A 17 0.99 -17.02 13.71
C VAL A 17 1.27 -18.22 12.82
N ASP A 18 1.19 -18.04 11.49
CA ASP A 18 1.31 -19.15 10.52
C ASP A 18 2.62 -19.11 9.72
N GLY A 19 3.44 -18.06 9.87
CA GLY A 19 4.72 -17.88 9.18
C GLY A 19 4.60 -17.56 7.69
N LYS A 20 3.40 -17.28 7.19
CA LYS A 20 3.17 -16.94 5.79
C LYS A 20 3.81 -15.59 5.45
N VAL A 21 4.50 -15.52 4.32
CA VAL A 21 5.06 -14.25 3.83
C VAL A 21 3.91 -13.30 3.51
N LEU A 22 3.93 -12.11 4.12
CA LEU A 22 2.96 -11.04 3.91
C LEU A 22 3.45 -10.05 2.86
N PHE A 23 4.73 -9.69 2.92
CA PHE A 23 5.35 -8.83 1.93
C PHE A 23 6.86 -9.04 1.85
N LEU A 24 7.42 -8.68 0.71
CA LEU A 24 8.85 -8.54 0.46
C LEU A 24 9.08 -7.20 -0.25
N ALA A 25 10.03 -6.42 0.24
CA ALA A 25 10.47 -5.15 -0.33
C ALA A 25 11.99 -5.17 -0.51
N ASP A 26 12.47 -4.89 -1.70
CA ASP A 26 13.87 -4.91 -2.11
C ASP A 26 14.39 -3.55 -2.58
N GLN A 27 13.50 -2.58 -2.75
CA GLN A 27 13.81 -1.22 -3.19
C GLN A 27 13.59 -0.22 -2.05
N ILE A 28 14.33 -0.43 -0.96
CA ILE A 28 14.17 0.34 0.27
C ILE A 28 14.88 1.68 0.17
N VAL A 29 14.16 2.74 0.52
CA VAL A 29 14.62 4.13 0.57
C VAL A 29 14.35 4.69 1.96
N ASP A 30 15.27 5.50 2.47
CA ASP A 30 15.19 6.21 3.75
C ASP A 30 14.79 5.32 4.95
N PRO A 31 15.46 4.16 5.16
CA PRO A 31 15.17 3.30 6.28
C PRO A 31 15.61 3.95 7.60
N SER A 32 14.78 3.86 8.63
CA SER A 32 15.07 4.38 9.96
C SER A 32 14.57 3.43 11.04
N LEU A 33 15.39 3.18 12.03
CA LEU A 33 15.01 2.46 13.25
C LEU A 33 15.19 3.38 14.44
N SER A 34 14.10 3.71 15.11
CA SER A 34 14.06 4.58 16.27
C SER A 34 13.65 3.81 17.52
N PHE A 35 14.27 4.17 18.63
CA PHE A 35 13.91 3.68 19.96
C PHE A 35 13.38 4.84 20.79
N SER A 36 12.29 4.60 21.50
CA SER A 36 11.69 5.57 22.43
C SER A 36 11.62 4.97 23.83
N SER A 37 11.77 5.82 24.83
CA SER A 37 11.45 5.49 26.22
C SER A 37 10.50 6.56 26.77
N GLU A 38 9.45 6.11 27.43
CA GLU A 38 8.56 7.02 28.17
C GLU A 38 9.11 7.17 29.59
N THR A 39 9.33 8.43 29.97
CA THR A 39 9.80 8.78 31.31
C THR A 39 8.76 9.63 32.01
N GLU A 40 8.57 9.39 33.29
CA GLU A 40 7.71 10.19 34.16
C GLU A 40 8.56 10.75 35.29
N ASP A 41 8.56 12.08 35.42
CA ASP A 41 9.28 12.78 36.47
C ASP A 41 8.41 12.87 37.72
N ILE A 42 8.91 12.32 38.83
CA ILE A 42 8.32 12.55 40.14
C ILE A 42 8.98 13.81 40.73
N VAL A 43 8.14 14.80 41.03
CA VAL A 43 8.59 16.09 41.56
C VAL A 43 8.21 16.25 43.03
N ASP A 44 9.03 16.99 43.79
CA ASP A 44 8.72 17.41 45.15
C ASP A 44 7.74 18.59 45.21
N ALA A 45 7.38 19.02 46.41
CA ALA A 45 6.47 20.15 46.63
C ALA A 45 7.02 21.50 46.14
N MET A 46 8.30 21.60 45.78
CA MET A 46 8.96 22.75 45.21
C MET A 46 9.19 22.60 43.70
N ASN A 47 8.59 21.58 43.07
CA ASN A 47 8.71 21.26 41.66
C ASN A 47 10.13 20.85 41.20
N ASN A 48 10.96 20.32 42.13
CA ASN A 48 12.24 19.71 41.75
C ASN A 48 12.03 18.26 41.40
N VAL A 49 12.67 17.77 40.32
CA VAL A 49 12.65 16.36 39.96
C VAL A 49 13.43 15.56 40.98
N VAL A 50 12.74 14.68 41.70
CA VAL A 50 13.32 13.82 42.74
C VAL A 50 13.65 12.43 42.19
N MET A 51 12.87 11.96 41.20
CA MET A 51 13.03 10.66 40.56
C MET A 51 12.47 10.68 39.14
N VAL A 52 13.13 9.94 38.28
CA VAL A 52 12.65 9.71 36.89
C VAL A 52 12.27 8.21 36.83
N LEU A 53 11.01 7.93 36.51
CA LEU A 53 10.53 6.58 36.24
C LEU A 53 10.56 6.31 34.75
N GLU A 54 11.13 5.18 34.34
CA GLU A 54 11.04 4.69 32.97
C GLU A 54 9.81 3.77 32.84
N ASN A 55 8.78 4.20 32.10
CA ASN A 55 7.50 3.50 32.00
C ASN A 55 7.43 2.51 30.83
N GLY A 56 8.42 2.46 29.98
CA GLY A 56 8.47 1.52 28.88
C GLY A 56 9.41 1.95 27.76
N ARG A 57 9.76 0.98 26.95
CA ARG A 57 10.54 1.21 25.72
C ARG A 57 9.75 0.78 24.52
N GLY A 58 9.80 1.57 23.46
CA GLY A 58 9.23 1.27 22.15
C GLY A 58 10.32 1.26 21.09
N ALA A 59 10.05 0.60 19.99
CA ALA A 59 10.85 0.71 18.78
C ALA A 59 9.92 0.87 17.58
N THR A 60 10.34 1.66 16.62
CA THR A 60 9.62 1.90 15.37
C THR A 60 10.61 1.81 14.23
N PHE A 61 10.29 1.00 13.24
CA PHE A 61 11.01 0.92 11.99
C PHE A 61 10.17 1.58 10.90
N SER A 62 10.73 2.57 10.22
CA SER A 62 10.09 3.25 9.10
C SER A 62 10.97 3.17 7.86
N ALA A 63 10.34 3.01 6.71
CA ALA A 63 11.02 2.99 5.43
C ALA A 63 10.03 3.33 4.30
N SER A 64 10.55 3.60 3.13
CA SER A 64 9.76 3.70 1.91
C SER A 64 10.24 2.66 0.91
N ASN A 65 9.32 2.09 0.14
CA ASN A 65 9.66 1.33 -1.06
C ASN A 65 9.60 2.27 -2.26
N ALA A 66 10.63 2.25 -3.11
CA ALA A 66 10.74 3.16 -4.27
C ALA A 66 9.61 2.94 -5.28
N PHE A 67 9.00 1.77 -5.29
CA PHE A 67 7.87 1.43 -6.15
C PHE A 67 6.65 1.06 -5.32
N PHE A 68 5.47 1.23 -5.93
CA PHE A 68 4.25 0.75 -5.32
C PHE A 68 4.28 -0.78 -5.15
N ASN A 69 4.00 -1.22 -3.94
CA ASN A 69 3.97 -2.64 -3.59
C ASN A 69 2.61 -3.02 -3.02
N THR A 70 1.88 -3.84 -3.76
CA THR A 70 0.52 -4.30 -3.41
C THR A 70 0.48 -5.11 -2.13
N GLN A 71 1.52 -5.90 -1.85
CA GLN A 71 1.62 -6.71 -0.64
C GLN A 71 1.81 -5.84 0.61
N ILE A 72 2.67 -4.79 0.53
CA ILE A 72 2.83 -3.82 1.62
C ILE A 72 1.50 -3.12 1.89
N LEU A 73 0.82 -2.63 0.84
CA LEU A 73 -0.49 -1.99 0.99
C LEU A 73 -1.50 -2.94 1.65
N ALA A 74 -1.60 -4.18 1.18
CA ALA A 74 -2.50 -5.17 1.77
C ALA A 74 -2.20 -5.39 3.26
N ALA A 75 -0.92 -5.51 3.63
CA ALA A 75 -0.51 -5.67 5.03
C ALA A 75 -0.82 -4.43 5.89
N GLN A 76 -0.71 -3.22 5.33
CA GLN A 76 -1.05 -1.96 6.02
C GLN A 76 -2.55 -1.79 6.24
N VAL A 77 -3.38 -2.14 5.26
CA VAL A 77 -4.84 -2.01 5.37
C VAL A 77 -5.52 -3.24 6.00
N GLY A 78 -4.73 -4.23 6.40
CA GLY A 78 -5.24 -5.48 6.98
C GLY A 78 -6.02 -6.34 5.98
N GLY A 79 -5.78 -6.13 4.69
CA GLY A 79 -6.37 -6.87 3.58
C GLY A 79 -5.52 -8.03 3.10
N GLU A 80 -5.96 -8.65 2.01
CA GLU A 80 -5.20 -9.68 1.29
C GLU A 80 -5.19 -9.33 -0.20
N VAL A 81 -4.10 -9.70 -0.88
CA VAL A 81 -4.03 -9.61 -2.34
C VAL A 81 -4.74 -10.83 -2.90
N THR A 82 -5.75 -10.58 -3.72
CA THR A 82 -6.53 -11.61 -4.41
C THR A 82 -6.46 -11.39 -5.91
N SER A 83 -6.74 -12.42 -6.70
CA SER A 83 -6.81 -12.35 -8.17
C SER A 83 -8.11 -12.97 -8.67
N GLY A 84 -8.46 -12.72 -9.93
CA GLY A 84 -9.60 -13.31 -10.62
C GLY A 84 -10.68 -12.32 -10.99
N ALA A 85 -11.81 -12.86 -11.45
CA ALA A 85 -12.92 -12.06 -11.97
C ALA A 85 -13.44 -11.07 -10.93
N THR A 86 -13.47 -9.80 -11.28
CA THR A 86 -13.98 -8.72 -10.43
C THR A 86 -14.79 -7.73 -11.25
N GLU A 87 -15.72 -7.07 -10.58
CA GLU A 87 -16.58 -6.05 -11.19
C GLU A 87 -16.06 -4.67 -10.84
N ILE A 88 -15.96 -3.81 -11.86
CA ILE A 88 -15.61 -2.42 -11.68
C ILE A 88 -16.61 -1.52 -12.41
N THR A 89 -16.85 -0.33 -11.87
CA THR A 89 -17.50 0.74 -12.64
C THR A 89 -16.50 1.35 -13.59
N LYS A 90 -16.75 1.23 -14.87
CA LYS A 90 -15.88 1.74 -15.93
C LYS A 90 -16.48 2.94 -16.63
N TYR A 91 -15.60 3.82 -17.07
CA TYR A 91 -15.94 5.04 -17.79
C TYR A 91 -15.23 5.01 -19.14
N ASP A 92 -16.01 5.05 -20.22
CA ASP A 92 -15.45 5.14 -21.57
C ASP A 92 -15.92 6.45 -22.24
N ILE A 93 -14.97 7.23 -22.74
CA ILE A 93 -15.25 8.38 -23.60
C ILE A 93 -15.12 7.89 -25.05
N LEU A 94 -16.25 7.79 -25.72
CA LEU A 94 -16.33 7.20 -27.05
C LEU A 94 -16.81 8.23 -28.09
N THR A 95 -16.33 8.06 -29.32
CA THR A 95 -16.86 8.79 -30.48
C THR A 95 -17.77 7.85 -31.25
N LEU A 96 -19.02 8.26 -31.45
CA LEU A 96 -20.02 7.48 -32.16
C LEU A 96 -19.68 7.36 -33.64
N GLY A 97 -19.79 6.15 -34.17
CA GLY A 97 -19.71 5.83 -35.57
C GLY A 97 -21.05 5.96 -36.30
N GLU A 98 -21.16 5.29 -37.42
CA GLU A 98 -22.42 5.23 -38.18
C GLU A 98 -23.51 4.48 -37.38
N GLY A 99 -24.73 5.01 -37.43
CA GLY A 99 -25.85 4.45 -36.66
C GLY A 99 -25.76 4.65 -35.15
N GLY A 100 -24.99 5.64 -34.68
CA GLY A 100 -24.87 5.94 -33.25
C GLY A 100 -24.14 4.86 -32.44
N LYS A 101 -23.26 4.07 -33.05
CA LYS A 101 -22.60 2.92 -32.45
C LYS A 101 -21.16 3.23 -32.01
N ALA A 102 -20.73 2.62 -30.93
CA ALA A 102 -19.32 2.62 -30.51
C ALA A 102 -18.99 1.37 -29.72
N LYS A 103 -17.74 0.91 -29.80
CA LYS A 103 -17.24 -0.28 -29.08
C LYS A 103 -16.74 0.12 -27.69
N LEU A 104 -17.16 -0.64 -26.66
CA LEU A 104 -16.65 -0.51 -25.30
C LEU A 104 -15.22 -1.03 -25.20
N SER A 105 -14.46 -0.47 -24.25
CA SER A 105 -13.07 -0.89 -24.00
C SER A 105 -12.97 -2.17 -23.15
N ALA A 106 -14.07 -2.59 -22.50
CA ALA A 106 -14.13 -3.84 -21.74
C ALA A 106 -15.49 -4.51 -21.91
N THR A 107 -15.60 -5.76 -21.50
CA THR A 107 -16.85 -6.52 -21.52
C THR A 107 -17.80 -5.97 -20.46
N ALA A 108 -18.96 -5.48 -20.90
CA ALA A 108 -19.99 -5.02 -19.96
C ALA A 108 -20.67 -6.23 -19.30
N LYS A 109 -20.93 -6.13 -18.00
CA LYS A 109 -21.78 -7.06 -17.27
C LYS A 109 -23.24 -6.61 -17.40
N GLY A 110 -24.00 -7.35 -18.20
CA GLY A 110 -25.40 -7.01 -18.47
C GLY A 110 -25.57 -5.90 -19.51
N THR A 111 -26.75 -5.30 -19.52
CA THR A 111 -27.16 -4.27 -20.50
C THR A 111 -27.26 -2.88 -19.88
N ASP A 112 -27.04 -2.77 -18.56
CA ASP A 112 -27.23 -1.53 -17.82
C ASP A 112 -26.04 -0.60 -18.00
N ALA A 113 -26.28 0.51 -18.68
CA ALA A 113 -25.31 1.60 -18.78
C ALA A 113 -26.01 2.94 -18.70
N LYS A 114 -25.28 3.92 -18.20
CA LYS A 114 -25.67 5.33 -18.29
C LYS A 114 -24.82 6.01 -19.33
N ILE A 115 -25.45 6.61 -20.32
CA ILE A 115 -24.80 7.28 -21.44
C ILE A 115 -25.06 8.76 -21.34
N TYR A 116 -24.02 9.58 -21.40
CA TYR A 116 -24.10 11.03 -21.30
C TYR A 116 -23.51 11.67 -22.55
N ALA A 117 -24.20 12.65 -23.13
CA ALA A 117 -23.69 13.40 -24.24
C ALA A 117 -22.57 14.35 -23.81
N LEU A 118 -21.48 14.37 -24.58
CA LEU A 118 -20.35 15.28 -24.37
C LEU A 118 -20.29 16.34 -25.47
N ALA A 119 -19.91 17.56 -25.06
CA ALA A 119 -19.55 18.62 -26.03
C ALA A 119 -18.19 18.28 -26.68
N LYS A 120 -17.83 19.05 -27.73
CA LYS A 120 -16.57 18.83 -28.47
C LYS A 120 -15.31 18.96 -27.60
N ASP A 121 -15.37 19.79 -26.58
CA ASP A 121 -14.30 20.00 -25.59
C ASP A 121 -14.23 18.90 -24.51
N GLY A 122 -15.16 17.93 -24.53
CA GLY A 122 -15.24 16.83 -23.57
C GLY A 122 -16.03 17.14 -22.30
N SER A 123 -16.61 18.33 -22.18
CA SER A 123 -17.49 18.66 -21.06
C SER A 123 -18.84 17.96 -21.19
N LEU A 124 -19.52 17.67 -20.06
CA LEU A 124 -20.89 17.13 -20.07
C LEU A 124 -21.86 18.19 -20.62
N THR A 125 -22.64 17.81 -21.62
CA THR A 125 -23.66 18.70 -22.20
C THR A 125 -24.87 18.80 -21.30
N THR A 126 -25.23 17.70 -20.61
CA THR A 126 -26.33 17.63 -19.65
C THR A 126 -26.00 16.55 -18.60
N ALA A 127 -26.56 16.69 -17.40
CA ALA A 127 -26.46 15.66 -16.37
C ALA A 127 -27.46 14.50 -16.56
N GLU A 128 -28.39 14.64 -17.55
CA GLU A 128 -29.34 13.58 -17.88
C GLU A 128 -28.74 12.56 -18.83
N ALA A 129 -29.00 11.29 -18.54
CA ALA A 129 -28.56 10.21 -19.42
C ALA A 129 -29.39 10.19 -20.71
N VAL A 130 -28.73 9.92 -21.83
CA VAL A 130 -29.42 9.69 -23.09
C VAL A 130 -29.75 8.21 -23.26
N ASP A 131 -30.82 7.92 -24.01
CA ASP A 131 -31.25 6.56 -24.26
C ASP A 131 -30.24 5.80 -25.15
N GLY A 132 -29.90 4.61 -24.72
CA GLY A 132 -29.03 3.74 -25.48
C GLY A 132 -29.00 2.31 -24.89
N THR A 133 -28.49 1.39 -25.67
CA THR A 133 -28.41 -0.03 -25.33
C THR A 133 -27.01 -0.55 -25.49
N ILE A 134 -26.63 -1.50 -24.63
CA ILE A 134 -25.41 -2.30 -24.77
C ILE A 134 -25.77 -3.67 -25.33
N SER A 135 -25.07 -4.09 -26.35
CA SER A 135 -25.17 -5.45 -26.89
C SER A 135 -23.80 -5.89 -27.39
N SER A 136 -23.35 -7.07 -26.93
CA SER A 136 -22.10 -7.70 -27.39
C SER A 136 -20.86 -6.80 -27.33
N GLY A 137 -20.75 -5.97 -26.29
CA GLY A 137 -19.59 -5.05 -26.10
C GLY A 137 -19.64 -3.80 -26.97
N GLU A 138 -20.78 -3.51 -27.58
CA GLU A 138 -21.02 -2.31 -28.37
C GLU A 138 -22.20 -1.53 -27.80
N ILE A 139 -22.09 -0.20 -27.75
CA ILE A 139 -23.22 0.67 -27.41
C ILE A 139 -23.91 1.13 -28.69
N THR A 140 -25.23 1.36 -28.60
CA THR A 140 -26.03 2.03 -29.61
C THR A 140 -26.83 3.13 -28.93
N VAL A 141 -26.66 4.38 -29.38
CA VAL A 141 -27.37 5.55 -28.89
C VAL A 141 -28.47 5.89 -29.89
N ALA A 142 -29.73 5.95 -29.42
CA ALA A 142 -30.90 6.05 -30.31
C ALA A 142 -30.84 7.26 -31.27
N ASP A 143 -30.48 8.45 -30.77
CA ASP A 143 -30.37 9.68 -31.55
C ASP A 143 -28.89 10.08 -31.77
N GLY A 144 -27.98 9.12 -31.67
CA GLY A 144 -26.54 9.34 -31.77
C GLY A 144 -26.12 9.62 -33.20
N THR A 145 -25.51 10.79 -33.46
CA THR A 145 -24.95 11.14 -34.76
C THR A 145 -23.48 10.77 -34.86
N LYS A 146 -23.04 10.38 -36.06
CA LYS A 146 -21.62 10.10 -36.33
C LYS A 146 -20.73 11.29 -35.93
N GLY A 147 -19.68 11.02 -35.17
CA GLY A 147 -18.74 12.03 -34.69
C GLY A 147 -19.12 12.68 -33.36
N SER A 148 -20.31 12.41 -32.81
CA SER A 148 -20.66 12.84 -31.44
C SER A 148 -19.85 12.08 -30.42
N LYS A 149 -19.49 12.77 -29.33
CA LYS A 149 -18.79 12.16 -28.17
C LYS A 149 -19.78 11.83 -27.09
N VAL A 150 -19.60 10.69 -26.47
CA VAL A 150 -20.40 10.24 -25.31
C VAL A 150 -19.51 9.71 -24.21
N LEU A 151 -19.93 9.92 -22.96
CA LEU A 151 -19.41 9.23 -21.78
C LEU A 151 -20.34 8.07 -21.47
N VAL A 152 -19.79 6.88 -21.39
CA VAL A 152 -20.53 5.67 -21.03
C VAL A 152 -20.04 5.20 -19.68
N VAL A 153 -20.96 5.03 -18.74
CA VAL A 153 -20.70 4.50 -17.39
C VAL A 153 -21.40 3.15 -17.31
N TYR A 154 -20.63 2.10 -17.08
CA TYR A 154 -21.13 0.73 -17.03
C TYR A 154 -20.36 -0.13 -16.05
N THR A 155 -20.95 -1.24 -15.61
CA THR A 155 -20.24 -2.26 -14.85
C THR A 155 -19.52 -3.18 -15.83
N ALA A 156 -18.19 -3.24 -15.70
CA ALA A 156 -17.36 -4.16 -16.46
C ALA A 156 -16.94 -5.33 -15.59
N GLU A 157 -16.92 -6.52 -16.17
CA GLU A 157 -16.27 -7.69 -15.59
C GLU A 157 -14.85 -7.78 -16.15
N ILE A 158 -13.87 -7.74 -15.28
CA ILE A 158 -12.44 -7.85 -15.61
C ILE A 158 -11.82 -8.99 -14.84
N ASP A 159 -10.82 -9.61 -15.43
CA ASP A 159 -9.97 -10.56 -14.74
C ASP A 159 -8.81 -9.77 -14.11
N ALA A 160 -8.83 -9.62 -12.80
CA ALA A 160 -7.85 -8.84 -12.08
C ALA A 160 -6.65 -9.71 -11.73
N ASP A 161 -5.45 -9.27 -12.11
CA ASP A 161 -4.20 -9.89 -11.70
C ASP A 161 -4.01 -9.74 -10.19
N GLU A 162 -4.30 -8.53 -9.67
CA GLU A 162 -4.22 -8.20 -8.25
C GLU A 162 -5.38 -7.29 -7.84
N LYS A 163 -6.00 -7.61 -6.72
CA LYS A 163 -7.05 -6.82 -6.08
C LYS A 163 -6.81 -6.77 -4.59
N ILE A 164 -6.86 -5.58 -4.02
CA ILE A 164 -6.77 -5.34 -2.59
C ILE A 164 -8.09 -4.70 -2.14
N SER A 165 -8.65 -5.22 -1.05
CA SER A 165 -9.83 -4.62 -0.43
C SER A 165 -9.48 -4.18 0.99
N ALA A 166 -9.67 -2.89 1.28
CA ALA A 166 -9.56 -2.34 2.62
C ALA A 166 -10.95 -2.31 3.27
N PHE A 167 -11.07 -2.90 4.43
CA PHE A 167 -12.32 -2.93 5.19
C PHE A 167 -12.21 -2.03 6.42
N ALA A 168 -13.28 -1.33 6.78
CA ALA A 168 -13.29 -0.39 7.91
C ALA A 168 -13.03 -1.06 9.27
N ASP A 169 -13.32 -2.35 9.39
CA ASP A 169 -13.13 -3.18 10.59
C ASP A 169 -11.89 -4.09 10.52
N ALA A 170 -11.10 -4.00 9.44
CA ALA A 170 -9.89 -4.76 9.27
C ALA A 170 -8.87 -4.43 10.36
N LYS A 171 -8.12 -5.44 10.79
CA LYS A 171 -7.06 -5.31 11.78
C LYS A 171 -5.74 -5.76 11.19
N ASN A 172 -4.72 -4.93 11.34
CA ASN A 172 -3.38 -5.28 10.89
C ASN A 172 -2.86 -6.51 11.66
N LYS A 173 -2.32 -7.44 10.91
CA LYS A 173 -1.74 -8.68 11.44
C LYS A 173 -0.48 -8.38 12.23
N LEU A 174 -0.25 -9.16 13.28
CA LEU A 174 1.04 -9.19 13.96
C LEU A 174 2.01 -9.96 13.08
N MET A 175 3.19 -9.40 12.86
CA MET A 175 4.18 -9.97 11.94
C MET A 175 5.58 -9.99 12.55
N ASN A 176 6.39 -10.91 12.07
CA ASN A 176 7.83 -10.88 12.24
C ASN A 176 8.44 -10.26 10.99
N VAL A 177 9.27 -9.24 11.18
CA VAL A 177 9.91 -8.51 10.08
C VAL A 177 11.42 -8.67 10.22
N THR A 178 12.06 -9.01 9.12
CA THR A 178 13.52 -9.08 9.03
C THR A 178 13.98 -8.11 7.96
N ALA A 179 14.85 -7.17 8.35
CA ALA A 179 15.55 -6.32 7.41
C ALA A 179 16.99 -6.84 7.25
N GLU A 180 17.40 -7.09 6.02
CA GLU A 180 18.75 -7.47 5.67
C GLU A 180 19.52 -6.23 5.22
N VAL A 181 20.66 -6.00 5.85
CA VAL A 181 21.43 -4.77 5.72
C VAL A 181 22.88 -5.11 5.41
N LEU A 182 23.46 -4.40 4.46
CA LEU A 182 24.89 -4.47 4.17
C LEU A 182 25.63 -3.39 4.93
N LEU A 183 26.61 -3.81 5.71
CA LEU A 183 27.50 -2.95 6.49
C LEU A 183 28.93 -3.03 5.95
N LYS A 184 29.65 -1.94 6.03
CA LYS A 184 31.07 -1.86 5.71
C LYS A 184 31.85 -1.51 6.97
N GLU A 185 32.85 -2.32 7.33
CA GLU A 185 33.75 -1.99 8.42
C GLU A 185 34.69 -0.85 8.02
N LEU A 186 34.83 0.15 8.89
CA LEU A 186 35.57 1.37 8.56
C LEU A 186 37.09 1.16 8.50
N CYS A 187 37.63 0.21 9.25
CA CYS A 187 39.10 0.01 9.30
C CYS A 187 39.65 -0.89 8.19
N ASN A 188 38.93 -1.96 7.86
CA ASN A 188 39.42 -2.99 6.92
C ASN A 188 38.63 -3.03 5.61
N GLU A 189 37.58 -2.20 5.49
CA GLU A 189 36.68 -2.17 4.35
C GLU A 189 35.97 -3.51 4.06
N GLU A 190 35.98 -4.43 5.02
CA GLU A 190 35.29 -5.71 4.92
C GLU A 190 33.77 -5.53 4.97
N LEU A 191 33.05 -6.38 4.22
CA LEU A 191 31.60 -6.37 4.20
C LEU A 191 31.02 -7.33 5.24
N TYR A 192 29.97 -6.88 5.91
CA TYR A 192 29.21 -7.64 6.89
C TYR A 192 27.73 -7.56 6.54
N TYR A 193 27.01 -8.65 6.82
CA TYR A 193 25.57 -8.65 6.77
C TYR A 193 25.00 -8.42 8.18
N ALA A 194 24.06 -7.52 8.30
CA ALA A 194 23.28 -7.35 9.51
C ALA A 194 21.82 -7.73 9.27
N TYR A 195 21.28 -8.53 10.16
CA TYR A 195 19.87 -8.91 10.16
C TYR A 195 19.21 -8.20 11.35
N ILE A 196 18.27 -7.30 11.03
CA ILE A 196 17.47 -6.58 12.02
C ILE A 196 16.15 -7.31 12.14
N ILE A 197 15.94 -8.03 13.23
CA ILE A 197 14.78 -8.87 13.47
C ILE A 197 13.84 -8.13 14.41
N MET A 198 12.62 -7.92 13.97
CA MET A 198 11.60 -7.14 14.67
C MET A 198 10.28 -7.89 14.69
N ARG A 199 9.45 -7.63 15.71
CA ARG A 199 8.09 -8.13 15.78
C ARG A 199 7.14 -6.97 16.02
N GLY A 200 6.10 -6.84 15.20
CA GLY A 200 5.24 -5.67 15.30
C GLY A 200 4.02 -5.72 14.39
N LYS A 201 3.40 -4.58 14.25
CA LYS A 201 2.32 -4.36 13.29
C LYS A 201 2.66 -3.16 12.43
N LEU A 202 2.36 -3.25 11.14
CA LEU A 202 2.41 -2.08 10.29
C LEU A 202 1.37 -1.06 10.76
N SER A 203 1.70 0.22 10.67
CA SER A 203 0.74 1.30 10.86
C SER A 203 -0.38 1.15 9.83
N GLY A 204 -1.63 1.37 10.26
CA GLY A 204 -2.78 1.41 9.35
C GLY A 204 -2.84 2.70 8.51
N GLU A 205 -1.94 3.63 8.76
CA GLU A 205 -1.77 4.83 7.94
C GLU A 205 -0.94 4.44 6.72
N ALA A 206 -1.61 4.32 5.57
CA ALA A 206 -0.97 4.06 4.30
C ALA A 206 -1.05 5.33 3.45
N GLU A 207 0.09 5.90 3.11
CA GLU A 207 0.19 7.01 2.17
C GLU A 207 0.85 6.50 0.88
N TRP A 208 0.10 6.64 -0.20
CA TRP A 208 0.60 6.33 -1.54
C TRP A 208 0.61 7.59 -2.40
N GLY A 209 1.80 8.07 -2.72
CA GLY A 209 1.98 9.15 -3.68
C GLY A 209 1.63 8.68 -5.10
N MET A 210 0.45 9.06 -5.60
CA MET A 210 0.01 8.73 -6.97
C MET A 210 0.71 9.61 -8.01
N THR A 211 2.03 9.74 -7.91
CA THR A 211 2.88 10.44 -8.86
C THR A 211 3.82 9.45 -9.55
N ARG A 212 4.43 9.85 -10.67
CA ARG A 212 5.36 9.00 -11.41
C ARG A 212 6.52 8.49 -10.54
N ASP A 213 6.98 9.32 -9.60
CA ASP A 213 8.10 9.04 -8.69
C ASP A 213 7.61 8.86 -7.24
N GLY A 214 6.35 8.47 -7.06
CA GLY A 214 5.74 8.30 -5.73
C GLY A 214 6.28 7.08 -5.01
N ASN A 215 6.83 7.29 -3.82
CA ASN A 215 7.25 6.23 -2.93
C ASN A 215 6.07 5.65 -2.15
N HIS A 216 6.19 4.40 -1.74
CA HIS A 216 5.24 3.75 -0.85
C HIS A 216 5.84 3.66 0.55
N ALA A 217 5.44 4.57 1.43
CA ALA A 217 5.92 4.62 2.81
C ALA A 217 5.23 3.57 3.69
N PHE A 218 5.98 2.98 4.62
CA PHE A 218 5.44 2.08 5.63
C PHE A 218 6.17 2.24 6.96
N GLU A 219 5.44 1.99 8.04
CA GLU A 219 5.94 2.07 9.39
C GLU A 219 5.54 0.82 10.16
N LEU A 220 6.51 0.17 10.82
CA LEU A 220 6.32 -0.95 11.71
C LEU A 220 6.49 -0.47 13.15
N ARG A 221 5.44 -0.56 13.95
CA ARG A 221 5.50 -0.38 15.39
C ARG A 221 5.83 -1.72 16.05
N CYS A 222 6.99 -1.78 16.70
CA CYS A 222 7.47 -3.00 17.32
C CYS A 222 6.80 -3.24 18.69
N PHE A 223 6.49 -4.50 18.95
CA PHE A 223 5.94 -4.97 20.23
C PHE A 223 6.78 -6.11 20.77
N PRO A 224 7.09 -6.11 22.08
CA PRO A 224 7.76 -7.22 22.70
C PRO A 224 6.88 -8.46 22.71
N GLU A 225 7.48 -9.62 22.67
CA GLU A 225 6.78 -10.87 22.89
C GLU A 225 6.44 -10.99 24.38
N TYR A 226 5.15 -10.92 24.74
CA TYR A 226 4.72 -10.85 26.12
C TYR A 226 5.06 -12.11 26.94
N CYS A 227 4.99 -13.28 26.31
CA CYS A 227 5.29 -14.57 26.93
C CYS A 227 6.74 -15.05 26.70
N GLY A 228 7.56 -14.27 26.00
CA GLY A 228 8.95 -14.58 25.65
C GLY A 228 9.95 -13.64 26.33
N ASP A 229 11.07 -13.44 25.68
CA ASP A 229 12.22 -12.66 26.18
C ASP A 229 11.98 -11.14 26.26
N LYS A 230 10.79 -10.68 25.88
CA LYS A 230 10.40 -9.25 25.83
C LYS A 230 11.32 -8.39 24.94
N LYS A 231 11.97 -8.99 23.97
CA LYS A 231 12.81 -8.28 23.02
C LYS A 231 11.93 -7.43 22.06
N LEU A 232 12.40 -6.23 21.79
CA LEU A 232 11.79 -5.35 20.76
C LEU A 232 12.44 -5.56 19.41
N VAL A 233 13.78 -5.63 19.40
CA VAL A 233 14.60 -5.74 18.18
C VAL A 233 15.84 -6.58 18.52
N ASP A 234 16.19 -7.49 17.64
CA ASP A 234 17.50 -8.16 17.64
C ASP A 234 18.29 -7.67 16.42
N VAL A 235 19.57 -7.37 16.64
CA VAL A 235 20.51 -7.06 15.56
C VAL A 235 21.61 -8.11 15.56
N VAL A 236 21.69 -8.89 14.49
CA VAL A 236 22.67 -9.96 14.31
C VAL A 236 23.60 -9.58 13.18
N ILE A 237 24.91 -9.48 13.46
CA ILE A 237 25.92 -9.13 12.47
C ILE A 237 26.76 -10.37 12.15
N VAL A 238 26.90 -10.66 10.87
CA VAL A 238 27.64 -11.82 10.37
C VAL A 238 28.66 -11.34 9.35
N LYS A 239 29.88 -11.87 9.41
CA LYS A 239 30.90 -11.60 8.38
C LYS A 239 30.44 -12.21 7.07
N GLY A 240 30.50 -11.41 5.99
CA GLY A 240 30.15 -11.83 4.62
C GLY A 240 31.23 -12.69 3.97
#